data_2b0d5b1de29ce983b1ff83a233ece43e
#
_entry.id   2b0d5b1de29ce983b1ff83a233ece43e
#
_cell.length_a   1.000
_cell.length_b   1.000
_cell.length_c   1.000
_cell.angle_alpha   90.00
_cell.angle_beta   90.00
_cell.angle_gamma   90.00
#
_symmetry.space_group_name_H-M   'P 1'
#
loop_
_entity.id
_entity.type
_entity.pdbx_description
1 polymer ?
#
loop_
_entity_poly.entity_id
_entity_poly.type
_entity_poly.pdbx_seq_one_letter_code
_entity_poly.pdbx_strand_id
1 'polypeptide(L)'
;LKTQKITATLILIAVIMSTIITTVVGQSIGILQSMRIEQAASLNGNRYVTFHQLSKEQAQKLHEDDRVYDVGDTVFVGSTTLGNSSLNLYLREYHDNALAMYPAISKIKEGHLPEKASEIALSEDSLRYLGLDAAVGDTVSLDMRVSVMDGSLPEFEYCGKFILTGILESSYIGYSTGTVEGIVGNGTSYNVLAEADIEHTDILIAVTH
;
A
#
# COMPACT_ATOMS: atom_id res chain seq x y z
N LEU A 1 13.44 52.04 -43.78
CA LEU A 1 12.64 52.21 -42.54
C LEU A 1 11.56 51.14 -42.35
N LYS A 2 10.82 50.71 -43.37
CA LYS A 2 9.78 49.64 -43.24
C LYS A 2 10.39 48.26 -42.96
N THR A 3 11.48 47.89 -43.62
CA THR A 3 12.19 46.61 -43.46
C THR A 3 12.77 46.42 -42.06
N GLN A 4 13.33 47.47 -41.47
CA GLN A 4 13.87 47.45 -40.12
C GLN A 4 12.79 47.19 -39.04
N LYS A 5 11.59 47.76 -39.23
CA LYS A 5 10.45 47.51 -38.31
C LYS A 5 9.98 46.07 -38.37
N ILE A 6 9.91 45.47 -39.56
CA ILE A 6 9.52 44.07 -39.74
C ILE A 6 10.55 43.14 -39.06
N THR A 7 11.83 43.37 -39.28
CA THR A 7 12.91 42.59 -38.66
C THR A 7 12.87 42.68 -37.13
N ALA A 8 12.67 43.88 -36.58
CA ALA A 8 12.56 44.07 -35.13
C ALA A 8 11.35 43.34 -34.55
N THR A 9 10.22 43.36 -35.23
CA THR A 9 9.02 42.63 -34.81
C THR A 9 9.23 41.11 -34.83
N LEU A 10 9.89 40.57 -35.86
CA LEU A 10 10.20 39.16 -35.96
C LEU A 10 11.17 38.71 -34.83
N ILE A 11 12.18 39.49 -34.50
CA ILE A 11 13.09 39.21 -33.41
C ILE A 11 12.34 39.23 -32.09
N LEU A 12 11.46 40.18 -31.86
CA LEU A 12 10.67 40.25 -30.63
C LEU A 12 9.78 39.02 -30.48
N ILE A 13 9.10 38.61 -31.53
CA ILE A 13 8.25 37.39 -31.56
C ILE A 13 9.12 36.16 -31.24
N ALA A 14 10.30 36.04 -31.86
CA ALA A 14 11.20 34.91 -31.64
C ALA A 14 11.66 34.83 -30.17
N VAL A 15 11.98 35.97 -29.57
CA VAL A 15 12.38 36.02 -28.13
C VAL A 15 11.20 35.64 -27.25
N ILE A 16 10.02 36.19 -27.49
CA ILE A 16 8.82 35.82 -26.70
C ILE A 16 8.52 34.33 -26.80
N MET A 17 8.53 33.76 -28.00
CA MET A 17 8.28 32.34 -28.23
C MET A 17 9.33 31.47 -27.52
N SER A 18 10.60 31.83 -27.63
CA SER A 18 11.69 31.13 -26.92
C SER A 18 11.52 31.17 -25.41
N THR A 19 11.15 32.32 -24.85
CA THR A 19 10.91 32.44 -23.40
C THR A 19 9.72 31.61 -22.96
N ILE A 20 8.62 31.62 -23.70
CA ILE A 20 7.43 30.79 -23.40
C ILE A 20 7.80 29.31 -23.43
N ILE A 21 8.47 28.83 -24.47
CA ILE A 21 8.87 27.42 -24.60
C ILE A 21 9.78 27.02 -23.43
N THR A 22 10.78 27.82 -23.10
CA THR A 22 11.71 27.53 -22.00
C THR A 22 10.97 27.45 -20.65
N THR A 23 10.04 28.38 -20.41
CA THR A 23 9.25 28.41 -19.18
C THR A 23 8.33 27.18 -19.09
N VAL A 24 7.63 26.85 -20.17
CA VAL A 24 6.72 25.69 -20.21
C VAL A 24 7.48 24.38 -19.99
N VAL A 25 8.63 24.21 -20.65
CA VAL A 25 9.48 23.03 -20.48
C VAL A 25 10.00 22.93 -19.05
N GLY A 26 10.48 24.03 -18.48
CA GLY A 26 10.97 24.08 -17.11
C GLY A 26 9.88 23.72 -16.08
N GLN A 27 8.68 24.25 -16.22
CA GLN A 27 7.54 23.92 -15.37
C GLN A 27 7.10 22.48 -15.54
N SER A 28 7.08 21.96 -16.76
CA SER A 28 6.73 20.56 -17.03
C SER A 28 7.68 19.58 -16.36
N ILE A 29 8.98 19.88 -16.36
CA ILE A 29 9.98 19.04 -15.67
C ILE A 29 9.73 19.06 -14.15
N GLY A 30 9.45 20.22 -13.58
CA GLY A 30 9.12 20.34 -12.15
C GLY A 30 7.88 19.53 -11.77
N ILE A 31 6.82 19.61 -12.56
CA ILE A 31 5.59 18.84 -12.34
C ILE A 31 5.86 17.33 -12.46
N LEU A 32 6.62 16.89 -13.46
CA LEU A 32 6.97 15.48 -13.62
C LEU A 32 7.83 14.95 -12.47
N GLN A 33 8.72 15.77 -11.92
CA GLN A 33 9.53 15.39 -10.76
C GLN A 33 8.66 15.25 -9.50
N SER A 34 7.78 16.21 -9.22
CA SER A 34 6.85 16.10 -8.08
C SER A 34 5.91 14.91 -8.21
N MET A 35 5.36 14.65 -9.40
CA MET A 35 4.53 13.47 -9.65
C MET A 35 5.31 12.16 -9.41
N ARG A 36 6.57 12.08 -9.81
CA ARG A 36 7.41 10.90 -9.54
C ARG A 36 7.70 10.70 -8.06
N ILE A 37 7.93 11.79 -7.33
CA ILE A 37 8.16 11.73 -5.86
C ILE A 37 6.90 11.27 -5.15
N GLU A 38 5.74 11.86 -5.48
CA GLU A 38 4.45 11.44 -4.94
C GLU A 38 4.13 9.98 -5.30
N GLN A 39 4.41 9.58 -6.51
CA GLN A 39 4.23 8.21 -6.97
C GLN A 39 5.14 7.24 -6.22
N ALA A 40 6.40 7.59 -6.01
CA ALA A 40 7.34 6.78 -5.24
C ALA A 40 6.92 6.70 -3.76
N ALA A 41 6.50 7.80 -3.15
CA ALA A 41 6.00 7.83 -1.78
C ALA A 41 4.70 7.04 -1.61
N SER A 42 3.81 7.06 -2.61
CA SER A 42 2.57 6.28 -2.56
C SER A 42 2.80 4.79 -2.76
N LEU A 43 3.80 4.39 -3.56
CA LEU A 43 4.19 2.98 -3.76
C LEU A 43 4.97 2.40 -2.58
N ASN A 44 5.95 3.15 -2.11
CA ASN A 44 6.91 2.67 -1.12
C ASN A 44 6.59 3.14 0.30
N GLY A 45 5.62 4.05 0.45
CA GLY A 45 5.36 4.72 1.72
C GLY A 45 6.41 5.78 2.07
N ASN A 46 6.26 6.40 3.23
CA ASN A 46 7.19 7.37 3.80
C ASN A 46 8.20 6.67 4.72
N ARG A 47 8.95 5.72 4.18
CA ARG A 47 9.90 4.94 4.94
C ARG A 47 11.29 5.02 4.33
N TYR A 48 12.31 4.92 5.15
CA TYR A 48 13.70 4.85 4.71
C TYR A 48 14.13 3.42 4.44
N VAL A 49 13.73 2.48 5.30
CA VAL A 49 14.13 1.08 5.22
C VAL A 49 13.04 0.17 5.75
N THR A 50 12.96 -1.03 5.22
CA THR A 50 12.13 -2.12 5.76
C THR A 50 13.02 -3.33 5.99
N PHE A 51 13.04 -3.82 7.22
CA PHE A 51 13.69 -5.06 7.60
C PHE A 51 12.66 -6.17 7.50
N HIS A 52 12.91 -7.15 6.67
CA HIS A 52 12.00 -8.27 6.44
C HIS A 52 12.44 -9.52 7.21
N GLN A 53 11.47 -10.40 7.47
CA GLN A 53 11.73 -11.73 8.06
C GLN A 53 12.41 -11.68 9.42
N LEU A 54 11.96 -10.78 10.27
CA LEU A 54 12.46 -10.67 11.64
C LEU A 54 11.66 -11.56 12.58
N SER A 55 12.35 -12.22 13.50
CA SER A 55 11.69 -12.80 14.66
C SER A 55 11.21 -11.70 15.60
N LYS A 56 10.28 -12.04 16.49
CA LYS A 56 9.76 -11.11 17.51
C LYS A 56 10.88 -10.47 18.35
N GLU A 57 11.90 -11.26 18.71
CA GLU A 57 13.06 -10.76 19.47
C GLU A 57 13.91 -9.77 18.66
N GLN A 58 14.06 -10.01 17.35
CA GLN A 58 14.81 -9.12 16.47
C GLN A 58 14.05 -7.81 16.24
N ALA A 59 12.74 -7.89 16.04
CA ALA A 59 11.87 -6.72 15.91
C ALA A 59 11.94 -5.87 17.18
N GLN A 60 11.83 -6.49 18.37
CA GLN A 60 11.93 -5.78 19.65
C GLN A 60 13.28 -5.05 19.82
N LYS A 61 14.38 -5.66 19.41
CA LYS A 61 15.71 -5.00 19.45
C LYS A 61 15.78 -3.76 18.56
N LEU A 62 15.06 -3.76 17.42
CA LEU A 62 14.98 -2.57 16.56
C LEU A 62 14.13 -1.48 17.20
N HIS A 63 13.04 -1.82 17.88
CA HIS A 63 12.22 -0.85 18.62
C HIS A 63 12.98 -0.22 19.80
N GLU A 64 13.93 -0.94 20.38
CA GLU A 64 14.76 -0.46 21.50
C GLU A 64 16.02 0.32 21.05
N ASP A 65 16.32 0.37 19.75
CA ASP A 65 17.51 1.05 19.21
C ASP A 65 17.24 2.53 18.99
N ASP A 66 17.87 3.39 19.76
CA ASP A 66 17.73 4.86 19.70
C ASP A 66 18.06 5.47 18.32
N ARG A 67 18.70 4.72 17.44
CA ARG A 67 19.02 5.15 16.05
C ARG A 67 17.87 4.92 15.10
N VAL A 68 16.87 4.14 15.51
CA VAL A 68 15.68 3.79 14.74
C VAL A 68 14.49 4.46 15.42
N TYR A 69 13.80 5.32 14.72
CA TYR A 69 12.65 6.07 15.23
C TYR A 69 11.47 5.93 14.26
N ASP A 70 10.28 6.24 14.73
CA ASP A 70 9.03 6.05 13.95
C ASP A 70 8.89 4.61 13.42
N VAL A 71 9.10 3.64 14.30
CA VAL A 71 9.06 2.22 13.94
C VAL A 71 7.61 1.75 13.82
N GLY A 72 7.34 0.94 12.81
CA GLY A 72 6.05 0.29 12.64
C GLY A 72 6.21 -1.13 12.11
N ASP A 73 5.45 -2.05 12.66
CA ASP A 73 5.50 -3.45 12.29
C ASP A 73 4.37 -3.83 11.34
N THR A 74 4.67 -4.68 10.38
CA THR A 74 3.67 -5.28 9.50
C THR A 74 3.79 -6.80 9.51
N VAL A 75 2.64 -7.48 9.56
CA VAL A 75 2.57 -8.94 9.49
C VAL A 75 1.76 -9.33 8.26
N PHE A 76 2.36 -10.15 7.41
CA PHE A 76 1.65 -10.73 6.27
C PHE A 76 0.75 -11.87 6.77
N VAL A 77 -0.53 -11.83 6.42
CA VAL A 77 -1.51 -12.84 6.84
C VAL A 77 -1.80 -13.85 5.74
N GLY A 78 -1.99 -13.36 4.53
CA GLY A 78 -2.30 -14.23 3.40
C GLY A 78 -2.58 -13.43 2.13
N SER A 79 -2.87 -14.15 1.05
CA SER A 79 -3.20 -13.54 -0.23
C SER A 79 -4.33 -14.27 -0.94
N THR A 80 -5.08 -13.54 -1.74
CA THR A 80 -6.07 -14.11 -2.66
C THR A 80 -5.98 -13.45 -4.02
N THR A 81 -6.37 -14.18 -5.06
CA THR A 81 -6.39 -13.64 -6.42
C THR A 81 -7.69 -12.86 -6.64
N LEU A 82 -7.61 -11.68 -7.21
CA LEU A 82 -8.76 -10.84 -7.50
C LEU A 82 -9.45 -11.28 -8.80
N GLY A 83 -10.52 -12.06 -8.65
CA GLY A 83 -11.33 -12.58 -9.75
C GLY A 83 -10.50 -13.43 -10.73
N ASN A 84 -10.74 -13.26 -12.03
CA ASN A 84 -9.98 -13.93 -13.10
C ASN A 84 -8.77 -13.14 -13.59
N SER A 85 -8.26 -12.22 -12.76
CA SER A 85 -7.12 -11.36 -13.11
C SER A 85 -5.81 -11.95 -12.60
N SER A 86 -4.69 -11.35 -13.00
CA SER A 86 -3.37 -11.63 -12.43
C SER A 86 -3.09 -10.80 -11.17
N LEU A 87 -4.08 -10.09 -10.66
CA LEU A 87 -3.95 -9.25 -9.48
C LEU A 87 -4.09 -10.08 -8.22
N ASN A 88 -3.22 -9.84 -7.26
CA ASN A 88 -3.28 -10.44 -5.94
C ASN A 88 -3.63 -9.40 -4.89
N LEU A 89 -4.58 -9.74 -4.03
CA LEU A 89 -4.88 -9.02 -2.81
C LEU A 89 -4.01 -9.59 -1.69
N TYR A 90 -3.18 -8.77 -1.08
CA TYR A 90 -2.38 -9.13 0.07
C TYR A 90 -3.02 -8.58 1.33
N LEU A 91 -3.23 -9.44 2.32
CA LEU A 91 -3.78 -9.09 3.61
C LEU A 91 -2.65 -8.94 4.61
N ARG A 92 -2.62 -7.78 5.28
CA ARG A 92 -1.59 -7.45 6.28
C ARG A 92 -2.18 -6.86 7.53
N GLU A 93 -1.57 -7.16 8.65
CA GLU A 93 -1.71 -6.40 9.88
C GLU A 93 -0.68 -5.27 9.89
N TYR A 94 -1.08 -4.15 10.48
CA TYR A 94 -0.24 -2.97 10.66
C TYR A 94 -0.27 -2.56 12.13
N HIS A 95 0.87 -2.64 12.79
CA HIS A 95 1.03 -2.35 14.21
C HIS A 95 1.76 -1.02 14.40
N ASP A 96 1.57 -0.42 15.57
CA ASP A 96 2.20 0.82 15.97
C ASP A 96 2.03 1.94 14.91
N ASN A 97 3.11 2.54 14.46
CA ASN A 97 3.07 3.62 13.48
C ASN A 97 3.10 3.15 12.01
N ALA A 98 3.00 1.84 11.75
CA ALA A 98 3.16 1.29 10.41
C ALA A 98 2.21 1.90 9.37
N LEU A 99 0.92 2.07 9.70
CA LEU A 99 -0.05 2.64 8.75
C LEU A 99 0.26 4.08 8.33
N ALA A 100 0.86 4.88 9.21
CA ALA A 100 1.27 6.24 8.88
C ALA A 100 2.37 6.28 7.81
N MET A 101 3.16 5.21 7.72
CA MET A 101 4.21 5.06 6.72
C MET A 101 3.66 4.62 5.34
N TYR A 102 2.40 4.19 5.27
CA TYR A 102 1.74 3.75 4.04
C TYR A 102 0.50 4.59 3.70
N PRO A 103 0.64 5.89 3.43
CA PRO A 103 -0.48 6.81 3.27
C PRO A 103 -1.40 6.48 2.10
N ALA A 104 -0.92 5.72 1.12
CA ALA A 104 -1.73 5.35 -0.03
C ALA A 104 -2.76 4.26 0.26
N ILE A 105 -2.48 3.38 1.23
CA ILE A 105 -3.36 2.26 1.57
C ILE A 105 -4.22 2.53 2.80
N SER A 106 -3.88 3.55 3.61
CA SER A 106 -4.58 3.86 4.86
C SER A 106 -5.76 4.83 4.70
N LYS A 107 -6.02 5.30 3.48
CA LYS A 107 -7.11 6.24 3.21
C LYS A 107 -8.46 5.54 3.22
N ILE A 108 -9.31 5.96 4.13
CA ILE A 108 -10.67 5.45 4.28
C ILE A 108 -11.65 6.30 3.50
N LYS A 109 -12.50 5.65 2.70
CA LYS A 109 -13.64 6.25 2.02
C LYS A 109 -14.90 6.18 2.90
N GLU A 110 -15.09 5.04 3.60
CA GLU A 110 -16.24 4.79 4.46
C GLU A 110 -15.85 3.87 5.61
N GLY A 111 -16.48 4.04 6.79
CA GLY A 111 -16.22 3.23 7.98
C GLY A 111 -14.97 3.62 8.75
N HIS A 112 -14.26 2.64 9.27
CA HIS A 112 -13.03 2.82 10.05
C HIS A 112 -12.01 1.70 9.78
N LEU A 113 -10.76 1.92 10.18
CA LEU A 113 -9.70 0.90 10.09
C LEU A 113 -9.97 -0.26 11.02
N PRO A 114 -9.61 -1.49 10.62
CA PRO A 114 -9.73 -2.68 11.46
C PRO A 114 -8.87 -2.59 12.72
N GLU A 115 -9.46 -2.94 13.87
CA GLU A 115 -8.77 -2.99 15.15
C GLU A 115 -8.65 -4.42 15.68
N LYS A 116 -9.66 -5.27 15.41
CA LYS A 116 -9.76 -6.63 15.94
C LYS A 116 -9.48 -7.67 14.87
N ALA A 117 -8.96 -8.80 15.28
CA ALA A 117 -8.58 -9.92 14.40
C ALA A 117 -9.67 -10.43 13.43
N SER A 118 -10.94 -10.18 13.73
CA SER A 118 -12.08 -10.53 12.86
C SER A 118 -12.51 -9.42 11.92
N GLU A 119 -11.78 -8.31 11.86
CA GLU A 119 -12.14 -7.12 11.09
C GLU A 119 -11.24 -6.97 9.86
N ILE A 120 -11.82 -6.41 8.79
CA ILE A 120 -11.11 -6.18 7.53
C ILE A 120 -11.53 -4.85 6.90
N ALA A 121 -10.59 -4.19 6.24
CA ALA A 121 -10.84 -3.08 5.33
C ALA A 121 -10.29 -3.39 3.95
N LEU A 122 -11.13 -3.20 2.94
CA LEU A 122 -10.84 -3.48 1.54
C LEU A 122 -11.20 -2.28 0.68
N SER A 123 -10.54 -2.13 -0.47
CA SER A 123 -10.95 -1.13 -1.45
C SER A 123 -12.24 -1.55 -2.15
N GLU A 124 -13.02 -0.56 -2.59
CA GLU A 124 -14.25 -0.80 -3.36
C GLU A 124 -14.00 -1.67 -4.60
N ASP A 125 -12.88 -1.42 -5.28
CA ASP A 125 -12.49 -2.24 -6.43
C ASP A 125 -12.14 -3.67 -6.04
N SER A 126 -11.48 -3.89 -4.90
CA SER A 126 -11.19 -5.25 -4.40
C SER A 126 -12.48 -6.02 -4.12
N LEU A 127 -13.46 -5.39 -3.48
CA LEU A 127 -14.78 -6.00 -3.24
C LEU A 127 -15.44 -6.39 -4.57
N ARG A 128 -15.44 -5.49 -5.55
CA ARG A 128 -16.01 -5.74 -6.87
C ARG A 128 -15.30 -6.88 -7.61
N TYR A 129 -13.97 -6.94 -7.60
CA TYR A 129 -13.19 -8.00 -8.24
C TYR A 129 -13.37 -9.36 -7.56
N LEU A 130 -13.59 -9.38 -6.25
CA LEU A 130 -13.93 -10.59 -5.49
C LEU A 130 -15.38 -11.01 -5.67
N GLY A 131 -16.21 -10.19 -6.34
CA GLY A 131 -17.63 -10.45 -6.50
C GLY A 131 -18.44 -10.30 -5.21
N LEU A 132 -17.94 -9.52 -4.26
CA LEU A 132 -18.55 -9.26 -2.98
C LEU A 132 -19.40 -7.99 -3.05
N ASP A 133 -20.69 -8.12 -2.87
CA ASP A 133 -21.63 -7.00 -2.70
C ASP A 133 -21.86 -6.82 -1.18
N ALA A 134 -20.94 -6.12 -0.53
CA ALA A 134 -20.92 -5.96 0.91
C ALA A 134 -20.74 -4.50 1.30
N ALA A 135 -21.48 -4.08 2.32
CA ALA A 135 -21.37 -2.77 2.96
C ALA A 135 -20.61 -2.85 4.30
N VAL A 136 -20.22 -1.70 4.83
CA VAL A 136 -19.61 -1.62 6.16
C VAL A 136 -20.56 -2.22 7.21
N GLY A 137 -20.04 -3.15 8.00
CA GLY A 137 -20.76 -3.95 8.97
C GLY A 137 -21.14 -5.36 8.52
N ASP A 138 -21.06 -5.65 7.23
CA ASP A 138 -21.36 -6.98 6.71
C ASP A 138 -20.21 -7.97 6.96
N THR A 139 -20.58 -9.25 7.02
CA THR A 139 -19.59 -10.32 7.11
C THR A 139 -19.20 -10.77 5.70
N VAL A 140 -17.92 -10.75 5.40
CA VAL A 140 -17.34 -11.23 4.15
C VAL A 140 -16.55 -12.51 4.40
N SER A 141 -16.63 -13.46 3.47
CA SER A 141 -15.81 -14.67 3.48
C SER A 141 -14.76 -14.58 2.38
N LEU A 142 -13.52 -14.85 2.73
CA LEU A 142 -12.39 -14.78 1.80
C LEU A 142 -11.66 -16.12 1.81
N ASP A 143 -11.57 -16.73 0.64
CA ASP A 143 -10.66 -17.84 0.41
C ASP A 143 -9.29 -17.30 0.13
N MET A 144 -8.35 -17.55 1.02
CA MET A 144 -7.00 -17.02 0.93
C MET A 144 -5.96 -18.12 1.02
N ARG A 145 -4.83 -17.88 0.42
CA ARG A 145 -3.63 -18.68 0.56
C ARG A 145 -2.75 -18.06 1.63
N VAL A 146 -2.44 -18.86 2.62
CA VAL A 146 -1.61 -18.46 3.76
C VAL A 146 -0.23 -19.09 3.59
N SER A 147 0.80 -18.27 3.69
CA SER A 147 2.18 -18.73 3.71
C SER A 147 2.91 -18.06 4.86
N VAL A 148 3.74 -18.83 5.54
CA VAL A 148 4.70 -18.26 6.51
C VAL A 148 5.92 -17.79 5.72
N MET A 149 6.30 -16.54 5.87
CA MET A 149 7.30 -15.90 4.99
C MET A 149 8.69 -16.53 5.01
N ASP A 150 9.01 -17.34 6.01
CA ASP A 150 10.29 -18.05 6.10
C ASP A 150 10.33 -19.34 5.26
N GLY A 151 9.18 -19.74 4.69
CA GLY A 151 9.07 -21.00 3.95
C GLY A 151 9.16 -22.26 4.81
N SER A 152 9.09 -22.15 6.13
CA SER A 152 9.17 -23.29 7.07
C SER A 152 7.93 -24.18 6.98
N LEU A 153 6.81 -23.62 6.57
CA LEU A 153 5.54 -24.32 6.40
C LEU A 153 5.08 -24.26 4.95
N PRO A 154 4.46 -25.33 4.42
CA PRO A 154 3.83 -25.27 3.11
C PRO A 154 2.68 -24.27 3.13
N GLU A 155 2.44 -23.63 1.98
CA GLU A 155 1.24 -22.82 1.78
C GLU A 155 -0.01 -23.67 1.98
N PHE A 156 -1.02 -23.11 2.63
CA PHE A 156 -2.31 -23.76 2.82
C PHE A 156 -3.45 -22.81 2.47
N GLU A 157 -4.60 -23.39 2.12
CA GLU A 157 -5.82 -22.64 1.85
C GLU A 157 -6.61 -22.45 3.14
N TYR A 158 -7.08 -21.24 3.37
CA TYR A 158 -7.86 -20.85 4.53
C TYR A 158 -9.07 -20.01 4.11
N CYS A 159 -10.24 -20.37 4.59
CA CYS A 159 -11.45 -19.58 4.37
C CYS A 159 -11.77 -18.74 5.61
N GLY A 160 -11.35 -17.48 5.58
CA GLY A 160 -11.55 -16.52 6.67
C GLY A 160 -12.90 -15.83 6.60
N LYS A 161 -13.53 -15.61 7.77
CA LYS A 161 -14.72 -14.78 7.91
C LYS A 161 -14.35 -13.50 8.64
N PHE A 162 -14.64 -12.37 8.01
CA PHE A 162 -14.30 -11.04 8.52
C PHE A 162 -15.51 -10.13 8.52
N ILE A 163 -15.55 -9.19 9.44
CA ILE A 163 -16.49 -8.08 9.42
C ILE A 163 -15.82 -6.95 8.61
N LEU A 164 -16.48 -6.49 7.56
CA LEU A 164 -16.01 -5.36 6.77
C LEU A 164 -16.22 -4.08 7.57
N THR A 165 -15.17 -3.52 8.14
CA THR A 165 -15.25 -2.29 8.97
C THR A 165 -14.92 -1.02 8.21
N GLY A 166 -14.24 -1.15 7.07
CA GLY A 166 -13.87 0.01 6.27
C GLY A 166 -13.76 -0.29 4.79
N ILE A 167 -14.16 0.71 4.01
CA ILE A 167 -13.92 0.75 2.56
C ILE A 167 -12.79 1.73 2.31
N LEU A 168 -11.71 1.24 1.73
CA LEU A 168 -10.52 2.03 1.42
C LEU A 168 -10.66 2.72 0.06
N GLU A 169 -9.97 3.84 -0.12
CA GLU A 169 -9.81 4.43 -1.45
C GLU A 169 -9.03 3.48 -2.37
N SER A 170 -9.49 3.35 -3.61
CA SER A 170 -8.79 2.53 -4.60
C SER A 170 -7.47 3.19 -5.01
N SER A 171 -6.38 2.45 -4.91
CA SER A 171 -5.07 2.90 -5.37
C SER A 171 -4.79 2.37 -6.77
N TYR A 172 -4.76 3.28 -7.76
CA TYR A 172 -4.38 2.94 -9.13
C TYR A 172 -3.01 2.25 -9.20
N ILE A 173 -2.12 2.62 -8.31
CA ILE A 173 -0.74 2.12 -8.26
C ILE A 173 -0.71 0.63 -7.89
N GLY A 174 -1.49 0.21 -6.89
CA GLY A 174 -1.62 -1.19 -6.52
C GLY A 174 -2.07 -2.05 -7.70
N TYR A 175 -3.06 -1.58 -8.45
CA TYR A 175 -3.53 -2.28 -9.64
C TYR A 175 -2.51 -2.32 -10.77
N SER A 176 -1.70 -1.28 -10.93
CA SER A 176 -0.64 -1.23 -11.96
C SER A 176 0.56 -2.11 -11.65
N THR A 177 0.83 -2.38 -10.38
CA THR A 177 1.93 -3.27 -9.92
C THR A 177 1.52 -4.73 -9.79
N GLY A 178 0.24 -5.02 -9.93
CA GLY A 178 -0.31 -6.37 -9.76
C GLY A 178 -0.56 -6.78 -8.31
N THR A 179 -0.36 -5.87 -7.36
CA THR A 179 -0.51 -6.14 -5.92
C THR A 179 -1.41 -5.09 -5.29
N VAL A 180 -2.51 -5.52 -4.71
CA VAL A 180 -3.44 -4.69 -3.96
C VAL A 180 -3.35 -5.07 -2.49
N GLU A 181 -3.32 -4.10 -1.62
CA GLU A 181 -3.27 -4.32 -0.17
C GLU A 181 -4.67 -4.24 0.44
N GLY A 182 -4.95 -5.16 1.37
CA GLY A 182 -6.08 -5.12 2.28
C GLY A 182 -5.57 -5.10 3.71
N ILE A 183 -6.27 -4.40 4.58
CA ILE A 183 -5.89 -4.25 5.99
C ILE A 183 -6.76 -5.18 6.82
N VAL A 184 -6.14 -5.96 7.69
CA VAL A 184 -6.83 -6.77 8.69
C VAL A 184 -6.44 -6.33 10.08
N GLY A 185 -7.32 -6.57 11.04
CA GLY A 185 -7.08 -6.16 12.42
C GLY A 185 -6.02 -7.01 13.12
N ASN A 186 -5.46 -6.45 14.18
CA ASN A 186 -4.36 -7.05 14.93
C ASN A 186 -4.75 -8.40 15.53
N GLY A 187 -3.86 -9.38 15.38
CA GLY A 187 -4.05 -10.74 15.85
C GLY A 187 -4.72 -11.69 14.86
N THR A 188 -5.04 -11.23 13.66
CA THR A 188 -5.61 -12.07 12.59
C THR A 188 -4.67 -13.22 12.23
N SER A 189 -3.38 -12.95 12.10
CA SER A 189 -2.36 -13.96 11.79
C SER A 189 -2.34 -15.10 12.83
N TYR A 190 -2.44 -14.75 14.11
CA TYR A 190 -2.52 -15.73 15.19
C TYR A 190 -3.77 -16.60 15.07
N ASN A 191 -4.93 -15.98 14.83
CA ASN A 191 -6.18 -16.73 14.71
C ASN A 191 -6.17 -17.66 13.50
N VAL A 192 -5.65 -17.20 12.36
CA VAL A 192 -5.54 -18.01 11.14
C VAL A 192 -4.66 -19.22 11.36
N LEU A 193 -3.50 -19.07 12.01
CA LEU A 193 -2.60 -20.17 12.30
C LEU A 193 -3.18 -21.13 13.37
N ALA A 194 -3.85 -20.60 14.39
CA ALA A 194 -4.49 -21.40 15.42
C ALA A 194 -5.65 -22.26 14.88
N GLU A 195 -6.47 -21.69 14.00
CA GLU A 195 -7.55 -22.44 13.36
C GLU A 195 -7.04 -23.53 12.40
N ALA A 196 -5.86 -23.35 11.84
CA ALA A 196 -5.19 -24.34 10.99
C ALA A 196 -4.44 -25.41 11.80
N ASP A 197 -4.52 -25.40 13.14
CA ASP A 197 -3.81 -26.32 14.06
C ASP A 197 -2.27 -26.30 13.84
N ILE A 198 -1.75 -25.14 13.46
CA ILE A 198 -0.33 -24.91 13.26
C ILE A 198 0.23 -24.32 14.55
N GLU A 199 1.15 -25.06 15.18
CA GLU A 199 1.89 -24.55 16.34
C GLU A 199 2.68 -23.32 15.94
N HIS A 200 2.57 -22.27 16.77
CA HIS A 200 3.21 -21.01 16.53
C HIS A 200 4.70 -21.11 16.58
N THR A 201 5.27 -21.13 15.46
CA THR A 201 6.60 -20.66 15.27
C THR A 201 6.56 -19.20 14.84
N ASP A 202 7.56 -18.48 15.18
CA ASP A 202 7.74 -17.07 15.04
C ASP A 202 7.07 -16.47 13.79
N ILE A 203 6.00 -15.70 14.02
CA ILE A 203 5.40 -14.87 12.99
C ILE A 203 6.48 -13.88 12.56
N LEU A 204 6.82 -13.91 11.28
CA LEU A 204 7.84 -13.03 10.77
C LEU A 204 7.29 -11.62 10.58
N ILE A 205 7.96 -10.68 11.18
CA ILE A 205 7.59 -9.28 11.24
C ILE A 205 8.45 -8.52 10.23
N ALA A 206 7.85 -7.62 9.48
CA ALA A 206 8.59 -6.62 8.73
C ALA A 206 8.55 -5.30 9.50
N VAL A 207 9.70 -4.87 10.01
CA VAL A 207 9.86 -3.60 10.73
C VAL A 207 10.20 -2.53 9.73
N THR A 208 9.44 -1.46 9.76
CA THR A 208 9.59 -0.30 8.87
C THR A 208 10.00 0.91 9.69
N HIS A 209 10.96 1.69 9.17
CA HIS A 209 11.51 2.89 9.78
C HIS A 209 11.53 4.04 8.76
#